data_f1024285db6a82bd6a6b83973acc437e
#
_entry.id   f1024285db6a82bd6a6b83973acc437e
#
_cell.length_a   1.000
_cell.length_b   1.000
_cell.length_c   1.000
_cell.angle_alpha   90.00
_cell.angle_beta   90.00
_cell.angle_gamma   90.00
#
_symmetry.space_group_name_H-M   'P 1'
#
loop_
_entity.id
_entity.type
_entity.pdbx_description
1 polymer ?
#
loop_
_entity_poly.entity_id
_entity_poly.type
_entity_poly.pdbx_seq_one_letter_code
_entity_poly.pdbx_strand_id
1 'polypeptide(L)'
;MQNGQLKLVIIIASDADAERLMKGLIEQGYPATKISSTGGFLHRGSATILSGVEENEVEQVLAMVRAECHARTEVMPVHTLPFFSEGSALAEPVEVRVGGAIVFVVNVERFEKT
;
A
#
# COMPACT_ATOMS: atom_id res chain seq x y z
N MET A 1 18.65 19.55 13.65
CA MET A 1 19.44 19.64 12.44
C MET A 1 19.45 18.36 11.68
N GLN A 2 19.19 18.47 10.42
CA GLN A 2 19.09 17.33 9.54
C GLN A 2 20.44 16.84 9.08
N ASN A 3 20.80 15.64 9.42
CA ASN A 3 22.07 15.07 8.99
C ASN A 3 21.90 13.85 8.12
N GLY A 4 20.67 13.39 7.99
CA GLY A 4 20.41 12.19 7.23
C GLY A 4 20.08 12.48 5.79
N GLN A 5 20.29 11.49 4.98
CA GLN A 5 19.86 11.50 3.59
C GLN A 5 18.34 11.39 3.55
N LEU A 6 17.71 12.23 2.73
CA LEU A 6 16.27 12.12 2.51
C LEU A 6 15.99 10.97 1.56
N LYS A 7 15.04 10.16 1.91
CA LYS A 7 14.62 9.01 1.11
C LYS A 7 13.16 9.15 0.73
N LEU A 8 12.82 8.65 -0.43
CA LEU A 8 11.42 8.56 -0.84
C LEU A 8 11.01 7.10 -0.79
N VAL A 9 10.03 6.79 0.02
CA VAL A 9 9.48 5.44 0.11
C VAL A 9 8.21 5.42 -0.73
N ILE A 10 8.18 4.54 -1.72
CA ILE A 10 7.06 4.39 -2.63
C ILE A 10 6.42 3.05 -2.31
N ILE A 11 5.16 3.06 -1.91
CA ILE A 11 4.47 1.87 -1.44
C ILE A 11 3.23 1.66 -2.30
N ILE A 12 3.14 0.49 -2.93
CA ILE A 12 1.98 0.12 -3.74
C ILE A 12 1.28 -1.03 -3.02
N ALA A 13 0.03 -0.81 -2.66
CA ALA A 13 -0.75 -1.77 -1.88
C ALA A 13 -2.20 -1.72 -2.29
N SER A 14 -3.02 -2.65 -1.79
CA SER A 14 -4.45 -2.61 -2.03
C SER A 14 -5.03 -1.35 -1.40
N ASP A 15 -6.16 -0.87 -1.92
CA ASP A 15 -6.80 0.33 -1.39
C ASP A 15 -7.06 0.22 0.11
N ALA A 16 -7.55 -0.93 0.56
CA ALA A 16 -7.88 -1.11 1.98
C ALA A 16 -6.63 -1.06 2.85
N ASP A 17 -5.57 -1.75 2.43
CA ASP A 17 -4.32 -1.75 3.20
C ASP A 17 -3.67 -0.37 3.16
N ALA A 18 -3.72 0.29 2.01
CA ALA A 18 -3.14 1.62 1.86
C ALA A 18 -3.83 2.64 2.77
N GLU A 19 -5.15 2.51 2.92
CA GLU A 19 -5.91 3.42 3.77
C GLU A 19 -5.45 3.31 5.22
N ARG A 20 -5.32 2.08 5.73
CA ARG A 20 -4.86 1.87 7.09
C ARG A 20 -3.43 2.33 7.27
N LEU A 21 -2.57 2.02 6.30
CA LEU A 21 -1.17 2.42 6.37
C LEU A 21 -1.04 3.94 6.36
N MET A 22 -1.78 4.61 5.49
CA MET A 22 -1.76 6.07 5.41
C MET A 22 -2.11 6.70 6.75
N LYS A 23 -3.16 6.19 7.37
CA LYS A 23 -3.60 6.69 8.67
C LYS A 23 -2.51 6.51 9.72
N GLY A 24 -1.88 5.33 9.73
CA GLY A 24 -0.83 5.05 10.69
C GLY A 24 0.40 5.93 10.50
N LEU A 25 0.78 6.15 9.23
CA LEU A 25 1.93 7.00 8.95
C LEU A 25 1.71 8.41 9.45
N ILE A 26 0.53 8.96 9.19
CA ILE A 26 0.20 10.31 9.64
C ILE A 26 0.16 10.39 11.15
N GLU A 27 -0.40 9.39 11.81
CA GLU A 27 -0.43 9.36 13.28
C GLU A 27 0.96 9.33 13.89
N GLN A 28 1.89 8.69 13.21
CA GLN A 28 3.27 8.64 13.69
C GLN A 28 4.09 9.85 13.29
N GLY A 29 3.49 10.78 12.57
CA GLY A 29 4.16 12.01 12.18
C GLY A 29 4.94 11.93 10.89
N TYR A 30 4.79 10.87 10.12
CA TYR A 30 5.47 10.75 8.83
C TYR A 30 4.62 11.39 7.72
N PRO A 31 5.22 12.25 6.90
CA PRO A 31 4.47 12.81 5.78
C PRO A 31 4.16 11.72 4.78
N ALA A 32 2.95 11.73 4.26
CA ALA A 32 2.54 10.72 3.30
C ALA A 32 1.47 11.27 2.39
N THR A 33 1.55 10.90 1.13
CA THR A 33 0.57 11.29 0.11
C THR A 33 0.10 10.03 -0.60
N LYS A 34 -1.22 9.86 -0.70
CA LYS A 34 -1.78 8.69 -1.37
C LYS A 34 -2.24 9.10 -2.76
N ILE A 35 -1.85 8.28 -3.74
CA ILE A 35 -2.24 8.45 -5.13
C ILE A 35 -3.05 7.23 -5.53
N SER A 36 -4.31 7.45 -5.91
CA SER A 36 -5.14 6.37 -6.41
C SER A 36 -5.04 6.34 -7.92
N SER A 37 -4.93 5.16 -8.48
CA SER A 37 -4.80 5.01 -9.91
C SER A 37 -6.11 4.52 -10.51
N THR A 38 -6.52 5.16 -11.60
CA THR A 38 -7.64 4.70 -12.40
C THR A 38 -7.18 4.25 -13.77
N GLY A 39 -5.89 4.37 -14.05
CA GLY A 39 -5.33 3.96 -15.32
C GLY A 39 -4.98 2.50 -15.37
N GLY A 40 -4.48 2.06 -16.50
CA GLY A 40 -4.16 0.66 -16.71
C GLY A 40 -2.80 0.22 -16.18
N PHE A 41 -2.00 1.12 -15.66
CA PHE A 41 -0.66 0.78 -15.20
C PHE A 41 -0.67 0.00 -13.89
N LEU A 42 -1.52 0.41 -12.95
CA LEU A 42 -1.67 -0.28 -11.69
C LEU A 42 -2.96 -1.07 -11.70
N HIS A 43 -2.98 -2.15 -10.93
CA HIS A 43 -4.18 -2.95 -10.81
C HIS A 43 -5.31 -2.14 -10.21
N ARG A 44 -6.53 -2.44 -10.65
CA ARG A 44 -7.71 -1.84 -10.06
C ARG A 44 -7.73 -2.18 -8.57
N GLY A 45 -8.07 -1.21 -7.75
CA GLY A 45 -8.13 -1.41 -6.32
C GLY A 45 -6.81 -1.26 -5.61
N SER A 46 -5.79 -0.75 -6.31
CA SER A 46 -4.49 -0.46 -5.71
C SER A 46 -4.28 1.03 -5.57
N ALA A 47 -3.47 1.39 -4.61
CA ALA A 47 -3.09 2.78 -4.38
C ALA A 47 -1.59 2.86 -4.14
N THR A 48 -1.02 4.01 -4.42
CA THR A 48 0.39 4.28 -4.20
C THR A 48 0.52 5.34 -3.11
N ILE A 49 1.38 5.07 -2.14
CA ILE A 49 1.69 6.04 -1.10
C ILE A 49 3.13 6.50 -1.29
N LEU A 50 3.32 7.81 -1.24
CA LEU A 50 4.65 8.41 -1.28
C LEU A 50 4.93 8.99 0.10
N SER A 51 6.07 8.64 0.67
CA SER A 51 6.47 9.13 1.98
C SER A 51 7.93 9.54 1.94
N GLY A 52 8.20 10.83 2.12
CA GLY A 52 9.57 11.33 2.17
C GLY A 52 10.03 11.34 3.62
N VAL A 53 11.04 10.55 3.92
CA VAL A 53 11.53 10.42 5.29
C VAL A 53 13.05 10.39 5.26
N GLU A 54 13.64 10.55 6.43
CA GLU A 54 15.08 10.46 6.55
C GLU A 54 15.54 9.02 6.58
N GLU A 55 16.78 8.82 6.23
CA GLU A 55 17.33 7.49 6.15
C GLU A 55 17.12 6.69 7.43
N ASN A 56 17.28 7.34 8.59
CA ASN A 56 17.13 6.65 9.86
C ASN A 56 15.68 6.34 10.22
N GLU A 57 14.73 6.82 9.42
CA GLU A 57 13.31 6.55 9.65
C GLU A 57 12.77 5.47 8.71
N VAL A 58 13.55 5.06 7.73
CA VAL A 58 13.08 4.12 6.72
C VAL A 58 12.64 2.80 7.33
N GLU A 59 13.44 2.24 8.23
CA GLU A 59 13.09 0.94 8.82
C GLU A 59 11.79 1.00 9.61
N GLN A 60 11.52 2.12 10.26
CA GLN A 60 10.26 2.30 10.96
C GLN A 60 9.08 2.26 10.00
N VAL A 61 9.22 2.98 8.89
CA VAL A 61 8.17 3.00 7.86
C VAL A 61 7.98 1.60 7.28
N LEU A 62 9.06 0.89 6.98
CA LEU A 62 8.96 -0.46 6.44
C LEU A 62 8.30 -1.42 7.42
N ALA A 63 8.56 -1.25 8.71
CA ALA A 63 7.90 -2.07 9.72
C ALA A 63 6.39 -1.86 9.69
N MET A 64 5.96 -0.61 9.52
CA MET A 64 4.53 -0.31 9.41
C MET A 64 3.92 -0.93 8.17
N VAL A 65 4.63 -0.90 7.05
CA VAL A 65 4.16 -1.52 5.82
C VAL A 65 3.95 -3.03 6.03
N ARG A 66 4.92 -3.69 6.66
CA ARG A 66 4.81 -5.13 6.91
C ARG A 66 3.64 -5.46 7.83
N ALA A 67 3.37 -4.59 8.79
CA ALA A 67 2.28 -4.83 9.73
C ALA A 67 0.91 -4.66 9.07
N GLU A 68 0.76 -3.65 8.22
CA GLU A 68 -0.54 -3.32 7.64
C GLU A 68 -0.83 -3.99 6.31
N CYS A 69 0.20 -4.35 5.58
CA CYS A 69 0.06 -4.77 4.19
C CYS A 69 0.56 -6.18 3.91
N HIS A 70 0.77 -7.00 4.94
CA HIS A 70 1.31 -8.34 4.72
C HIS A 70 0.36 -9.20 3.88
N ALA A 71 0.94 -10.04 3.04
CA ALA A 71 0.15 -10.96 2.21
C ALA A 71 -0.52 -12.00 3.10
N ARG A 72 -1.76 -12.31 2.79
CA ARG A 72 -2.53 -13.27 3.57
C ARG A 72 -3.60 -13.87 2.68
N THR A 73 -4.23 -14.94 3.17
CA THR A 73 -5.31 -15.60 2.46
C THR A 73 -6.62 -15.30 3.18
N GLU A 74 -7.63 -14.94 2.41
CA GLU A 74 -8.96 -14.71 2.94
C GLU A 74 -9.96 -15.55 2.18
N VAL A 75 -11.00 -15.99 2.89
CA VAL A 75 -12.08 -16.75 2.27
C VAL A 75 -13.13 -15.75 1.82
N MET A 76 -13.49 -15.81 0.54
CA MET A 76 -14.47 -14.90 -0.02
C MET A 76 -15.60 -15.66 -0.67
N PRO A 77 -16.84 -15.17 -0.54
CA PRO A 77 -17.95 -15.76 -1.30
C PRO A 77 -17.69 -15.60 -2.77
N VAL A 78 -17.99 -16.66 -3.54
CA VAL A 78 -17.72 -16.66 -4.97
C VAL A 78 -18.47 -15.56 -5.70
N HIS A 79 -19.67 -15.24 -5.25
CA HIS A 79 -20.49 -14.24 -5.92
C HIS A 79 -19.92 -12.81 -5.82
N THR A 80 -18.92 -12.60 -4.97
CA THR A 80 -18.27 -11.29 -4.89
C THR A 80 -17.13 -11.16 -5.90
N LEU A 81 -16.78 -12.23 -6.58
CA LEU A 81 -15.69 -12.22 -7.55
C LEU A 81 -16.22 -11.79 -8.92
N PRO A 82 -15.55 -10.86 -9.59
CA PRO A 82 -16.10 -10.28 -10.82
C PRO A 82 -16.22 -11.24 -11.99
N PHE A 83 -15.52 -12.36 -11.95
CA PHE A 83 -15.55 -13.32 -13.04
C PHE A 83 -16.55 -14.45 -12.82
N PHE A 84 -17.33 -14.40 -11.75
CA PHE A 84 -18.37 -15.38 -11.51
C PHE A 84 -19.73 -14.74 -11.71
N SER A 85 -20.63 -15.46 -12.36
CA SER A 85 -21.98 -14.96 -12.56
C SER A 85 -22.83 -15.30 -11.34
N GLU A 86 -23.94 -14.59 -11.22
CA GLU A 86 -24.88 -14.84 -10.14
C GLU A 86 -25.47 -16.23 -10.18
N GLY A 87 -25.48 -16.84 -11.36
CA GLY A 87 -26.08 -18.15 -11.53
C GLY A 87 -25.28 -19.32 -10.98
N SER A 88 -24.13 -19.06 -10.40
CA SER A 88 -23.30 -20.12 -9.84
C SER A 88 -23.86 -20.57 -8.50
N ALA A 89 -24.97 -21.27 -8.55
CA ALA A 89 -25.70 -21.66 -7.33
C ALA A 89 -24.93 -22.64 -6.45
N LEU A 90 -23.96 -23.32 -7.04
CA LEU A 90 -23.16 -24.30 -6.29
C LEU A 90 -21.81 -23.75 -5.87
N ALA A 91 -21.62 -22.45 -5.99
CA ALA A 91 -20.36 -21.84 -5.70
C ALA A 91 -20.05 -21.90 -4.20
N GLU A 92 -18.91 -22.43 -3.88
CA GLU A 92 -18.42 -22.46 -2.51
C GLU A 92 -17.46 -21.29 -2.29
N PRO A 93 -17.30 -20.86 -1.04
CA PRO A 93 -16.28 -19.84 -0.75
C PRO A 93 -14.91 -20.27 -1.25
N VAL A 94 -14.18 -19.34 -1.81
CA VAL A 94 -12.83 -19.62 -2.32
C VAL A 94 -11.82 -18.86 -1.50
N GLU A 95 -10.64 -19.44 -1.40
CA GLU A 95 -9.51 -18.78 -0.75
C GLU A 95 -8.84 -17.88 -1.77
N VAL A 96 -8.66 -16.63 -1.38
CA VAL A 96 -8.04 -15.63 -2.25
C VAL A 96 -6.89 -14.98 -1.49
N ARG A 97 -5.75 -14.86 -2.16
CA ARG A 97 -4.63 -14.15 -1.58
C ARG A 97 -4.88 -12.64 -1.70
N VAL A 98 -4.76 -11.99 -0.57
CA VAL A 98 -4.96 -10.54 -0.52
C VAL A 98 -3.81 -9.93 0.25
N GLY A 99 -3.68 -8.61 0.15
CA GLY A 99 -2.65 -7.89 0.86
C GLY A 99 -1.31 -7.97 0.16
N GLY A 100 -0.28 -7.66 0.91
CA GLY A 100 1.05 -7.53 0.36
C GLY A 100 1.27 -6.14 -0.18
N ALA A 101 2.52 -5.78 -0.38
CA ALA A 101 2.87 -4.47 -0.90
C ALA A 101 4.17 -4.57 -1.68
N ILE A 102 4.33 -3.66 -2.61
CA ILE A 102 5.59 -3.46 -3.31
C ILE A 102 6.16 -2.15 -2.78
N VAL A 103 7.41 -2.16 -2.38
CA VAL A 103 8.02 -0.99 -1.78
C VAL A 103 9.32 -0.69 -2.49
N PHE A 104 9.48 0.57 -2.87
CA PHE A 104 10.74 1.09 -3.38
C PHE A 104 11.24 2.15 -2.42
N VAL A 105 12.54 2.11 -2.12
CA VAL A 105 13.18 3.16 -1.34
C VAL A 105 14.23 3.76 -2.24
N VAL A 106 14.09 5.04 -2.54
CA VAL A 106 15.01 5.69 -3.45
C VAL A 106 15.62 6.92 -2.79
N ASN A 107 16.82 7.25 -3.20
CA ASN A 107 17.48 8.45 -2.72
C ASN A 107 16.82 9.67 -3.33
N VAL A 108 16.62 10.69 -2.52
CA VAL A 108 16.12 11.97 -3.01
C VAL A 108 17.34 12.86 -3.22
N GLU A 109 17.62 13.14 -4.46
CA GLU A 109 18.77 13.96 -4.81
C GLU A 109 18.54 15.41 -4.46
N ARG A 110 17.28 15.85 -4.60
CA ARG A 110 16.94 17.22 -4.32
C ARG A 110 15.46 17.30 -3.92
N PHE A 111 15.18 18.06 -2.91
CA PHE A 111 13.81 18.35 -2.46
C PHE A 111 13.64 19.84 -2.37
N GLU A 112 12.58 20.34 -2.97
CA GLU A 112 12.31 21.77 -2.96
C GLU A 112 10.81 22.00 -2.78
N LYS A 113 10.48 22.87 -1.87
CA LYS A 113 9.11 23.26 -1.64
C LYS A 113 8.99 24.75 -1.96
N THR A 114 8.21 25.07 -2.98
CA THR A 114 8.07 26.44 -3.43
C THR A 114 6.88 27.14 -2.76
#